data_5182ae273895fb7b920139a3a5012329
#
_entry.id   5182ae273895fb7b920139a3a5012329
#
_cell.length_a   1.000
_cell.length_b   1.000
_cell.length_c   1.000
_cell.angle_alpha   90.00
_cell.angle_beta   90.00
_cell.angle_gamma   90.00
#
_symmetry.space_group_name_H-M   'P 1'
#
loop_
_entity.id
_entity.type
_entity.pdbx_description
1 polymer ?
#
loop_
_entity_poly.entity_id
_entity_poly.type
_entity_poly.pdbx_seq_one_letter_code
_entity_poly.pdbx_strand_id
1 'polypeptide(L)'
;MNSIAITDRRPLEQRARAANSKDGYEFDPSTDHWKLNKDVTVAIGIAAQLPPETQSGFRATLQRYAEELSAKHTNNMATRFLRYLRDTGASQVTSTALLNWRAILGKECEWQLGGLKGFLLAWHDYGFGGISDDVAALLNGWTISGNEKGAAVAGGCTETGPLTDWEMSALMAWLNSAVVRGHIEFDDYAYFLTLAFTARRPTQIAALRGKDLVHENRDGTALYRIVIPRAKQRGSAFRRQFRSLAVIEDLYLVLRQQHRRSVASIEALIGRVLEPQLSEEVPVFVNLAEVPDSASRDEIFELLLGSRPDVLHAKTSALASALQRCARASTARSERTGEFIRLTATRFRHTRGTKLRREGFGPFVIAELLDHSDIQNVKVYTENTAQEAVAIDKLIGAQLAPFAQACMGRLVRSERDAIRGDDPLSRVPNHLQNAVGTCGNYGFCASGFRACYTCFHFQPWIHGPHHEVLDELYEERTRARQAGCADVVVNANDLLILAVEHCLQLCTEAKTSNSLLVDGTV
;
A
#
# COMPACT_ATOMS: atom_id res chain seq x y z
N MET A 1 3.80 -3.97 32.96
CA MET A 1 4.63 -4.56 31.90
C MET A 1 4.50 -6.07 32.00
N ASN A 2 3.78 -6.71 31.08
CA ASN A 2 3.68 -8.16 31.12
C ASN A 2 4.95 -8.75 30.47
N SER A 3 5.74 -9.43 31.27
CA SER A 3 6.83 -10.29 30.84
C SER A 3 6.28 -11.28 29.80
N ILE A 4 6.85 -11.30 28.59
CA ILE A 4 6.57 -12.33 27.61
C ILE A 4 7.19 -13.60 28.18
N ALA A 5 6.38 -14.57 28.57
CA ALA A 5 6.85 -15.87 29.01
C ALA A 5 7.49 -16.59 27.81
N ILE A 6 8.81 -16.62 27.78
CA ILE A 6 9.58 -17.33 26.76
C ILE A 6 9.77 -18.76 27.26
N THR A 7 9.23 -19.73 26.54
CA THR A 7 9.06 -21.12 26.99
C THR A 7 10.27 -22.03 26.78
N ASP A 8 11.27 -21.64 25.99
CA ASP A 8 12.42 -22.49 25.68
C ASP A 8 13.72 -22.04 26.40
N ARG A 9 14.13 -22.84 27.41
CA ARG A 9 15.34 -22.59 28.23
C ARG A 9 16.55 -23.45 27.83
N ARG A 10 16.55 -24.04 26.61
CA ARG A 10 17.67 -24.94 26.21
C ARG A 10 19.01 -24.18 26.13
N PRO A 11 20.14 -24.80 26.56
CA PRO A 11 21.48 -24.22 26.41
C PRO A 11 21.87 -24.03 24.94
N LEU A 12 22.72 -23.03 24.68
CA LEU A 12 23.21 -22.65 23.34
C LEU A 12 23.85 -23.79 22.55
N GLU A 13 24.55 -24.70 23.25
CA GLU A 13 25.27 -25.82 22.63
C GLU A 13 24.36 -26.86 21.94
N GLN A 14 23.05 -26.83 22.24
CA GLN A 14 22.07 -27.75 21.66
C GLN A 14 21.24 -27.15 20.52
N ARG A 15 21.49 -25.90 20.13
CA ARG A 15 20.79 -25.29 19.02
C ARG A 15 21.45 -25.65 17.70
N ALA A 16 20.65 -26.05 16.71
CA ALA A 16 21.13 -26.35 15.36
C ALA A 16 21.94 -25.18 14.77
N ARG A 17 22.92 -25.48 13.90
CA ARG A 17 23.71 -24.46 13.19
C ARG A 17 22.86 -23.46 12.39
N ALA A 18 21.68 -23.87 11.96
CA ALA A 18 20.71 -23.03 11.27
C ALA A 18 19.51 -22.74 12.19
N ALA A 19 19.09 -21.48 12.24
CA ALA A 19 17.92 -21.00 12.97
C ALA A 19 16.89 -20.45 12.00
N ASN A 20 15.62 -20.42 12.40
CA ASN A 20 14.54 -19.85 11.61
C ASN A 20 14.02 -18.57 12.27
N SER A 21 13.95 -17.50 11.49
CA SER A 21 13.28 -16.28 11.95
C SER A 21 11.78 -16.52 12.15
N LYS A 22 11.14 -15.64 12.91
CA LYS A 22 9.68 -15.66 13.07
C LYS A 22 8.92 -15.63 11.72
N ASP A 23 9.50 -15.00 10.70
CA ASP A 23 8.93 -14.86 9.37
C ASP A 23 9.28 -16.05 8.44
N GLY A 24 9.94 -17.11 8.95
CA GLY A 24 10.23 -18.36 8.23
C GLY A 24 11.55 -18.34 7.43
N TYR A 25 12.40 -17.34 7.64
CA TYR A 25 13.71 -17.27 6.96
C TYR A 25 14.77 -18.01 7.77
N GLU A 26 15.43 -18.94 7.11
CA GLU A 26 16.59 -19.62 7.69
C GLU A 26 17.80 -18.68 7.71
N PHE A 27 18.53 -18.63 8.81
CA PHE A 27 19.77 -17.88 8.98
C PHE A 27 20.76 -18.62 9.88
N ASP A 28 22.05 -18.37 9.66
CA ASP A 28 23.12 -18.89 10.50
C ASP A 28 23.48 -17.88 11.59
N PRO A 29 23.22 -18.18 12.88
CA PRO A 29 23.56 -17.28 14.00
C PRO A 29 25.06 -16.99 14.16
N SER A 30 25.95 -17.77 13.55
CA SER A 30 27.40 -17.56 13.60
C SER A 30 27.88 -16.45 12.66
N THR A 31 27.10 -16.13 11.63
CA THR A 31 27.44 -15.09 10.64
C THR A 31 27.16 -13.69 11.15
N ASP A 32 27.70 -12.68 10.45
CA ASP A 32 27.52 -11.27 10.81
C ASP A 32 26.30 -10.61 10.16
N HIS A 33 25.58 -11.33 9.30
CA HIS A 33 24.41 -10.83 8.58
C HIS A 33 23.30 -11.87 8.61
N TRP A 34 22.16 -11.52 9.22
CA TRP A 34 20.98 -12.38 9.34
C TRP A 34 19.83 -11.82 8.52
N LYS A 35 19.47 -12.47 7.41
CA LYS A 35 18.25 -12.12 6.65
C LYS A 35 17.04 -12.70 7.38
N LEU A 36 16.24 -11.87 8.02
CA LEU A 36 15.12 -12.30 8.85
C LEU A 36 13.76 -12.25 8.16
N ASN A 37 13.62 -11.43 7.12
CA ASN A 37 12.48 -11.41 6.19
C ASN A 37 12.87 -10.65 4.90
N LYS A 38 11.93 -10.41 4.00
CA LYS A 38 12.18 -9.69 2.74
C LYS A 38 12.74 -8.28 2.92
N ASP A 39 12.41 -7.61 4.04
CA ASP A 39 12.75 -6.20 4.30
C ASP A 39 13.98 -6.02 5.22
N VAL A 40 14.31 -7.03 6.01
CA VAL A 40 15.26 -6.87 7.13
C VAL A 40 16.40 -7.86 7.05
N THR A 41 17.61 -7.32 6.92
CA THR A 41 18.85 -8.01 7.21
C THR A 41 19.51 -7.31 8.40
N VAL A 42 19.77 -8.07 9.47
CA VAL A 42 20.45 -7.56 10.67
C VAL A 42 21.95 -7.71 10.50
N ALA A 43 22.69 -6.60 10.61
CA ALA A 43 24.16 -6.59 10.60
C ALA A 43 24.68 -6.48 12.05
N ILE A 44 25.54 -7.42 12.46
CA ILE A 44 26.04 -7.52 13.83
C ILE A 44 27.56 -7.63 13.91
N GLY A 45 28.28 -7.40 12.79
CA GLY A 45 29.73 -7.61 12.68
C GLY A 45 30.56 -6.87 13.72
N ILE A 46 30.15 -5.66 14.15
CA ILE A 46 30.82 -4.92 15.20
C ILE A 46 30.85 -5.65 16.56
N ALA A 47 29.93 -6.59 16.77
CA ALA A 47 29.90 -7.41 17.98
C ALA A 47 31.16 -8.32 18.09
N ALA A 48 31.88 -8.57 17.00
CA ALA A 48 33.16 -9.30 17.02
C ALA A 48 34.26 -8.62 17.86
N GLN A 49 34.12 -7.32 18.15
CA GLN A 49 35.06 -6.56 19.00
C GLN A 49 34.77 -6.72 20.50
N LEU A 50 33.69 -7.38 20.88
CA LEU A 50 33.32 -7.63 22.27
C LEU A 50 34.10 -8.82 22.85
N PRO A 51 34.30 -8.87 24.17
CA PRO A 51 34.79 -10.05 24.84
C PRO A 51 33.93 -11.27 24.52
N PRO A 52 34.52 -12.48 24.42
CA PRO A 52 33.81 -13.69 23.96
C PRO A 52 32.50 -13.96 24.68
N GLU A 53 32.44 -13.77 25.98
CA GLU A 53 31.26 -13.96 26.79
C GLU A 53 30.15 -12.97 26.41
N THR A 54 30.47 -11.67 26.33
CA THR A 54 29.49 -10.62 25.93
C THR A 54 29.02 -10.83 24.49
N GLN A 55 29.94 -11.19 23.58
CA GLN A 55 29.58 -11.50 22.19
C GLN A 55 28.61 -12.67 22.09
N SER A 56 28.91 -13.78 22.80
CA SER A 56 28.07 -14.97 22.83
C SER A 56 26.69 -14.66 23.39
N GLY A 57 26.61 -13.96 24.52
CA GLY A 57 25.35 -13.59 25.15
C GLY A 57 24.51 -12.64 24.29
N PHE A 58 25.16 -11.65 23.62
CA PHE A 58 24.47 -10.78 22.67
C PHE A 58 23.86 -11.55 21.50
N ARG A 59 24.65 -12.42 20.84
CA ARG A 59 24.18 -13.24 19.73
C ARG A 59 23.04 -14.18 20.14
N ALA A 60 23.16 -14.85 21.28
CA ALA A 60 22.13 -15.75 21.81
C ALA A 60 20.81 -15.03 22.11
N THR A 61 20.88 -13.86 22.74
CA THR A 61 19.70 -13.04 23.03
C THR A 61 19.06 -12.54 21.74
N LEU A 62 19.86 -12.04 20.82
CA LEU A 62 19.38 -11.53 19.54
C LEU A 62 18.77 -12.64 18.66
N GLN A 63 19.33 -13.85 18.71
CA GLN A 63 18.77 -15.02 18.02
C GLN A 63 17.37 -15.35 18.55
N ARG A 64 17.15 -15.38 19.86
CA ARG A 64 15.82 -15.53 20.44
C ARG A 64 14.84 -14.47 19.96
N TYR A 65 15.30 -13.23 19.89
CA TYR A 65 14.49 -12.13 19.36
C TYR A 65 14.14 -12.34 17.88
N ALA A 66 15.06 -12.88 17.08
CA ALA A 66 14.81 -13.19 15.68
C ALA A 66 13.78 -14.33 15.49
N GLU A 67 13.83 -15.34 16.36
CA GLU A 67 12.93 -16.49 16.34
C GLU A 67 11.50 -16.16 16.83
N GLU A 68 11.38 -15.27 17.82
CA GLU A 68 10.12 -15.04 18.53
C GLU A 68 9.45 -13.69 18.21
N LEU A 69 10.23 -12.68 17.87
CA LEU A 69 9.76 -11.32 17.67
C LEU A 69 9.86 -10.87 16.20
N SER A 70 9.30 -9.71 15.88
CA SER A 70 9.36 -9.21 14.50
C SER A 70 10.80 -8.87 14.09
N ALA A 71 11.17 -9.18 12.83
CA ALA A 71 12.48 -8.88 12.26
C ALA A 71 12.89 -7.41 12.48
N LYS A 72 11.94 -6.45 12.34
CA LYS A 72 12.22 -5.03 12.59
C LYS A 72 12.55 -4.74 14.05
N HIS A 73 11.88 -5.41 15.01
CA HIS A 73 12.19 -5.23 16.43
C HIS A 73 13.60 -5.76 16.75
N THR A 74 13.94 -6.94 16.25
CA THR A 74 15.28 -7.53 16.37
C THR A 74 16.35 -6.58 15.80
N ASN A 75 16.14 -6.06 14.60
CA ASN A 75 17.06 -5.11 13.98
C ASN A 75 17.19 -3.81 14.81
N ASN A 76 16.10 -3.31 15.39
CA ASN A 76 16.17 -2.14 16.25
C ASN A 76 16.99 -2.39 17.51
N MET A 77 16.92 -3.59 18.10
CA MET A 77 17.73 -3.94 19.27
C MET A 77 19.20 -4.02 18.91
N ALA A 78 19.54 -4.71 17.83
CA ALA A 78 20.91 -4.75 17.31
C ALA A 78 21.46 -3.34 17.04
N THR A 79 20.73 -2.52 16.28
CA THR A 79 21.16 -1.16 15.92
C THR A 79 21.38 -0.28 17.14
N ARG A 80 20.49 -0.35 18.16
CA ARG A 80 20.63 0.42 19.40
C ARG A 80 21.79 -0.04 20.26
N PHE A 81 22.00 -1.34 20.34
CA PHE A 81 23.14 -1.89 21.07
C PHE A 81 24.47 -1.50 20.40
N LEU A 82 24.56 -1.63 19.06
CA LEU A 82 25.72 -1.21 18.30
C LEU A 82 25.96 0.32 18.39
N ARG A 83 24.89 1.12 18.49
CA ARG A 83 24.99 2.55 18.75
C ARG A 83 25.55 2.83 20.15
N TYR A 84 25.05 2.12 21.18
CA TYR A 84 25.58 2.21 22.54
C TYR A 84 27.10 1.97 22.56
N LEU A 85 27.57 0.88 21.94
CA LEU A 85 28.99 0.56 21.87
C LEU A 85 29.81 1.66 21.19
N ARG A 86 29.33 2.18 20.07
CA ARG A 86 30.00 3.25 19.32
C ARG A 86 30.03 4.56 20.09
N ASP A 87 28.92 4.99 20.67
CA ASP A 87 28.79 6.27 21.35
C ASP A 87 29.62 6.31 22.65
N THR A 88 29.80 5.16 23.32
CA THR A 88 30.53 5.05 24.60
C THR A 88 31.94 4.56 24.47
N GLY A 89 32.33 3.92 23.35
CA GLY A 89 33.58 3.20 23.20
C GLY A 89 33.73 1.98 24.11
N ALA A 90 32.63 1.55 24.75
CA ALA A 90 32.65 0.46 25.73
C ALA A 90 32.80 -0.91 25.03
N SER A 91 33.65 -1.77 25.59
CA SER A 91 33.75 -3.19 25.18
C SER A 91 32.87 -4.12 26.01
N GLN A 92 32.25 -3.63 27.09
CA GLN A 92 31.37 -4.36 27.99
C GLN A 92 30.17 -3.52 28.38
N VAL A 93 29.09 -4.17 28.80
CA VAL A 93 27.94 -3.47 29.34
C VAL A 93 28.14 -3.27 30.84
N THR A 94 28.38 -2.01 31.23
CA THR A 94 28.60 -1.64 32.63
C THR A 94 27.64 -0.52 33.05
N SER A 95 27.36 -0.46 34.36
CA SER A 95 26.51 0.60 34.95
C SER A 95 27.04 2.00 34.60
N THR A 96 28.35 2.21 34.65
CA THR A 96 29.02 3.49 34.31
C THR A 96 28.82 3.84 32.83
N ALA A 97 29.05 2.89 31.92
CA ALA A 97 28.89 3.14 30.49
C ALA A 97 27.42 3.44 30.11
N LEU A 98 26.45 2.82 30.76
CA LEU A 98 25.02 3.10 30.56
C LEU A 98 24.62 4.49 31.08
N LEU A 99 25.17 4.92 32.22
CA LEU A 99 24.96 6.27 32.75
C LEU A 99 25.54 7.33 31.79
N ASN A 100 26.75 7.09 31.28
CA ASN A 100 27.39 7.97 30.31
C ASN A 100 26.58 8.04 29.01
N TRP A 101 26.10 6.91 28.51
CA TRP A 101 25.28 6.89 27.30
C TRP A 101 23.94 7.63 27.47
N ARG A 102 23.33 7.49 28.65
CA ARG A 102 22.13 8.24 29.00
C ARG A 102 22.37 9.76 28.96
N ALA A 103 23.53 10.19 29.45
CA ALA A 103 23.94 11.59 29.38
C ALA A 103 24.17 12.06 27.94
N ILE A 104 24.84 11.23 27.11
CA ILE A 104 25.09 11.51 25.69
C ILE A 104 23.77 11.63 24.90
N LEU A 105 22.81 10.75 25.15
CA LEU A 105 21.51 10.76 24.45
C LEU A 105 20.67 12.00 24.77
N GLY A 106 20.78 12.55 25.97
CA GLY A 106 19.92 13.62 26.44
C GLY A 106 18.45 13.23 26.47
N LYS A 107 17.57 14.17 26.88
CA LYS A 107 16.11 13.92 27.00
C LYS A 107 15.45 13.59 25.66
N GLU A 108 15.90 14.21 24.57
CA GLU A 108 15.31 14.05 23.22
C GLU A 108 15.47 12.64 22.65
N CYS A 109 16.57 11.96 22.97
CA CYS A 109 16.88 10.63 22.48
C CYS A 109 16.81 9.52 23.54
N GLU A 110 16.45 9.83 24.79
CA GLU A 110 16.39 8.88 25.91
C GLU A 110 15.47 7.66 25.62
N TRP A 111 14.47 7.82 24.76
CA TRP A 111 13.60 6.75 24.30
C TRP A 111 14.36 5.57 23.62
N GLN A 112 15.56 5.81 23.10
CA GLN A 112 16.40 4.77 22.53
C GLN A 112 16.92 3.83 23.61
N LEU A 113 17.32 4.40 24.74
CA LEU A 113 17.70 3.64 25.93
C LEU A 113 16.52 2.85 26.49
N GLY A 114 15.30 3.43 26.45
CA GLY A 114 14.08 2.73 26.87
C GLY A 114 13.80 1.43 26.08
N GLY A 115 14.08 1.46 24.77
CA GLY A 115 14.02 0.23 23.95
C GLY A 115 15.12 -0.76 24.29
N LEU A 116 16.37 -0.30 24.44
CA LEU A 116 17.51 -1.15 24.76
C LEU A 116 17.42 -1.75 26.17
N LYS A 117 16.89 -1.01 27.15
CA LYS A 117 16.65 -1.50 28.51
C LYS A 117 15.93 -2.86 28.53
N GLY A 118 14.82 -2.97 27.78
CA GLY A 118 14.09 -4.23 27.71
C GLY A 118 14.91 -5.41 27.13
N PHE A 119 15.76 -5.13 26.15
CA PHE A 119 16.65 -6.13 25.57
C PHE A 119 17.75 -6.57 26.55
N LEU A 120 18.41 -5.64 27.25
CA LEU A 120 19.45 -5.97 28.23
C LEU A 120 18.90 -6.72 29.44
N LEU A 121 17.71 -6.37 29.93
CA LEU A 121 17.05 -7.10 31.00
C LEU A 121 16.65 -8.51 30.55
N ALA A 122 16.11 -8.68 29.33
CA ALA A 122 15.83 -10.00 28.78
C ALA A 122 17.10 -10.84 28.62
N TRP A 123 18.21 -10.23 28.19
CA TRP A 123 19.52 -10.89 28.10
C TRP A 123 19.98 -11.41 29.47
N HIS A 124 19.89 -10.58 30.52
CA HIS A 124 20.19 -10.99 31.89
C HIS A 124 19.26 -12.14 32.35
N ASP A 125 17.95 -12.01 32.15
CA ASP A 125 16.93 -12.98 32.57
C ASP A 125 17.10 -14.36 31.88
N TYR A 126 17.68 -14.37 30.67
CA TYR A 126 18.00 -15.62 29.97
C TYR A 126 19.22 -16.35 30.56
N GLY A 127 19.97 -15.69 31.45
CA GLY A 127 21.19 -16.25 32.05
C GLY A 127 22.37 -16.34 31.08
N PHE A 128 22.35 -15.59 29.97
CA PHE A 128 23.49 -15.49 29.06
C PHE A 128 24.53 -14.52 29.64
N GLY A 129 25.81 -14.89 29.55
CA GLY A 129 26.89 -14.03 30.05
C GLY A 129 26.99 -12.67 29.39
N GLY A 130 27.59 -11.69 30.07
CA GLY A 130 27.83 -10.33 29.58
C GLY A 130 26.98 -9.22 30.19
N ILE A 131 25.96 -9.54 30.98
CA ILE A 131 25.17 -8.58 31.76
C ILE A 131 25.23 -9.00 33.24
N SER A 132 25.73 -8.10 34.10
CA SER A 132 25.86 -8.35 35.53
C SER A 132 24.60 -7.92 36.32
N ASP A 133 24.46 -8.44 37.54
CA ASP A 133 23.32 -8.13 38.42
C ASP A 133 23.22 -6.63 38.77
N ASP A 134 24.34 -5.92 38.91
CA ASP A 134 24.37 -4.49 39.16
C ASP A 134 23.83 -3.68 37.97
N VAL A 135 24.11 -4.10 36.73
CA VAL A 135 23.55 -3.53 35.51
C VAL A 135 22.03 -3.76 35.46
N ALA A 136 21.58 -4.96 35.77
CA ALA A 136 20.14 -5.28 35.79
C ALA A 136 19.42 -4.47 36.87
N ALA A 137 20.01 -4.35 38.06
CA ALA A 137 19.47 -3.55 39.16
C ALA A 137 19.38 -2.05 38.78
N LEU A 138 20.44 -1.49 38.19
CA LEU A 138 20.44 -0.12 37.67
C LEU A 138 19.31 0.11 36.66
N LEU A 139 19.19 -0.77 35.66
CA LEU A 139 18.17 -0.66 34.63
C LEU A 139 16.76 -0.77 35.21
N ASN A 140 16.52 -1.66 36.17
CA ASN A 140 15.22 -1.80 36.83
C ASN A 140 14.82 -0.52 37.60
N GLY A 141 15.77 0.15 38.22
CA GLY A 141 15.54 1.41 38.90
C GLY A 141 15.23 2.60 37.97
N TRP A 142 15.44 2.50 36.69
CA TRP A 142 15.23 3.62 35.76
C TRP A 142 13.78 3.78 35.32
N THR A 143 13.25 4.99 35.43
CA THR A 143 12.08 5.46 34.69
C THR A 143 12.59 6.26 33.49
N ILE A 144 12.23 5.82 32.29
CA ILE A 144 12.69 6.41 31.02
C ILE A 144 11.51 7.06 30.32
N SER A 145 11.68 8.31 29.92
CA SER A 145 10.69 9.04 29.16
C SER A 145 10.46 8.40 27.79
N GLY A 146 9.20 8.13 27.46
CA GLY A 146 8.83 7.67 26.12
C GLY A 146 8.92 8.78 25.09
N ASN A 147 8.88 8.41 23.81
CA ASN A 147 8.78 9.37 22.73
C ASN A 147 7.44 10.12 22.81
N GLU A 148 7.44 11.44 22.64
CA GLU A 148 6.24 12.26 22.59
C GLU A 148 5.41 11.89 21.35
N LYS A 149 4.17 11.43 21.60
CA LYS A 149 3.29 10.96 20.53
C LYS A 149 2.31 12.07 20.13
N GLY A 150 2.09 12.22 18.81
CA GLY A 150 1.03 13.11 18.30
C GLY A 150 1.38 14.57 18.14
N ALA A 151 2.57 15.04 18.53
CA ALA A 151 2.99 16.44 18.43
C ALA A 151 2.84 16.99 16.99
N ALA A 152 3.20 16.23 15.97
CA ALA A 152 3.07 16.61 14.56
C ALA A 152 1.62 16.85 14.13
N VAL A 153 0.67 16.12 14.70
CA VAL A 153 -0.77 16.26 14.42
C VAL A 153 -1.35 17.44 15.21
N ALA A 154 -1.02 17.53 16.50
CA ALA A 154 -1.53 18.57 17.39
C ALA A 154 -1.04 19.97 16.97
N GLY A 155 0.23 20.08 16.56
CA GLY A 155 0.84 21.34 16.10
C GLY A 155 0.56 21.71 14.65
N GLY A 156 -0.20 20.90 13.89
CA GLY A 156 -0.49 21.18 12.48
C GLY A 156 0.74 21.32 11.59
N CYS A 157 1.84 20.61 11.93
CA CYS A 157 3.11 20.70 11.21
C CYS A 157 2.92 20.54 9.69
N THR A 158 3.39 21.52 8.91
CA THR A 158 3.25 21.54 7.45
C THR A 158 4.03 20.43 6.74
N GLU A 159 5.07 19.90 7.37
CA GLU A 159 5.93 18.87 6.77
C GLU A 159 5.58 17.43 7.18
N THR A 160 5.18 17.22 8.43
CA THR A 160 4.96 15.88 9.01
C THR A 160 3.55 15.66 9.51
N GLY A 161 2.78 16.73 9.68
CA GLY A 161 1.39 16.71 10.09
C GLY A 161 0.43 16.31 8.95
N PRO A 162 -0.89 16.41 9.18
CA PRO A 162 -1.89 16.09 8.18
C PRO A 162 -1.82 17.03 6.97
N LEU A 163 -2.18 16.51 5.81
CA LEU A 163 -2.45 17.31 4.61
C LEU A 163 -3.78 18.06 4.79
N THR A 164 -3.87 19.27 4.26
CA THR A 164 -5.14 19.97 4.13
C THR A 164 -5.97 19.39 2.99
N ASP A 165 -7.25 19.76 2.92
CA ASP A 165 -8.10 19.35 1.81
C ASP A 165 -7.61 19.94 0.47
N TRP A 166 -7.05 21.16 0.48
CA TRP A 166 -6.43 21.80 -0.69
C TRP A 166 -5.14 21.07 -1.12
N GLU A 167 -4.24 20.76 -0.17
CA GLU A 167 -3.03 19.99 -0.48
C GLU A 167 -3.37 18.61 -1.06
N MET A 168 -4.37 17.92 -0.50
CA MET A 168 -4.82 16.63 -1.02
C MET A 168 -5.40 16.78 -2.43
N SER A 169 -6.23 17.80 -2.66
CA SER A 169 -6.82 18.09 -3.95
C SER A 169 -5.78 18.40 -5.02
N ALA A 170 -4.79 19.23 -4.69
CA ALA A 170 -3.69 19.56 -5.58
C ALA A 170 -2.85 18.33 -5.95
N LEU A 171 -2.58 17.47 -4.95
CA LEU A 171 -1.87 16.20 -5.16
C LEU A 171 -2.63 15.24 -6.06
N MET A 172 -3.94 15.10 -5.88
CA MET A 172 -4.77 14.21 -6.68
C MET A 172 -4.89 14.71 -8.13
N ALA A 173 -5.09 16.02 -8.33
CA ALA A 173 -5.13 16.61 -9.67
C ALA A 173 -3.80 16.43 -10.41
N TRP A 174 -2.67 16.68 -9.71
CA TRP A 174 -1.36 16.42 -10.26
C TRP A 174 -1.16 14.94 -10.60
N LEU A 175 -1.45 14.02 -9.67
CA LEU A 175 -1.22 12.59 -9.80
C LEU A 175 -1.90 12.02 -11.04
N ASN A 176 -3.18 12.38 -11.23
CA ASN A 176 -3.97 11.95 -12.36
C ASN A 176 -3.39 12.46 -13.68
N SER A 177 -3.00 13.75 -13.74
CA SER A 177 -2.35 14.30 -14.92
C SER A 177 -1.00 13.65 -15.21
N ALA A 178 -0.22 13.32 -14.16
CA ALA A 178 1.12 12.78 -14.30
C ALA A 178 1.12 11.35 -14.86
N VAL A 179 0.18 10.49 -14.45
CA VAL A 179 0.09 9.12 -14.98
C VAL A 179 -0.33 9.11 -16.45
N VAL A 180 -1.29 9.95 -16.84
CA VAL A 180 -1.74 10.05 -18.23
C VAL A 180 -0.61 10.54 -19.15
N ARG A 181 0.21 11.48 -18.67
CA ARG A 181 1.36 12.00 -19.42
C ARG A 181 2.61 11.11 -19.37
N GLY A 182 2.57 9.97 -18.67
CA GLY A 182 3.72 9.08 -18.50
C GLY A 182 4.83 9.68 -17.64
N HIS A 183 4.54 10.66 -16.78
CA HIS A 183 5.53 11.25 -15.88
C HIS A 183 5.78 10.39 -14.64
N ILE A 184 4.87 9.48 -14.34
CA ILE A 184 5.00 8.47 -13.28
C ILE A 184 4.55 7.10 -13.81
N GLU A 185 5.14 6.07 -13.26
CA GLU A 185 4.77 4.70 -13.59
C GLU A 185 3.42 4.32 -12.96
N PHE A 186 2.70 3.39 -13.60
CA PHE A 186 1.40 2.93 -13.11
C PHE A 186 1.49 2.30 -11.71
N ASP A 187 2.58 1.61 -11.41
CA ASP A 187 2.84 0.99 -10.10
C ASP A 187 2.93 2.05 -8.99
N ASP A 188 3.59 3.17 -9.27
CA ASP A 188 3.71 4.31 -8.35
C ASP A 188 2.35 5.00 -8.14
N TYR A 189 1.59 5.16 -9.22
CA TYR A 189 0.22 5.68 -9.20
C TYR A 189 -0.70 4.80 -8.34
N ALA A 190 -0.73 3.50 -8.58
CA ALA A 190 -1.55 2.55 -7.86
C ALA A 190 -1.21 2.53 -6.35
N TYR A 191 0.08 2.57 -6.02
CA TYR A 191 0.52 2.66 -4.63
C TYR A 191 0.11 3.97 -3.95
N PHE A 192 0.31 5.10 -4.62
CA PHE A 192 -0.09 6.42 -4.11
C PHE A 192 -1.59 6.48 -3.82
N LEU A 193 -2.43 6.05 -4.78
CA LEU A 193 -3.88 5.99 -4.59
C LEU A 193 -4.26 5.11 -3.40
N THR A 194 -3.64 3.94 -3.29
CA THR A 194 -3.90 3.03 -2.17
C THR A 194 -3.58 3.68 -0.83
N LEU A 195 -2.49 4.43 -0.73
CA LEU A 195 -2.17 5.21 0.48
C LEU A 195 -3.21 6.30 0.75
N ALA A 196 -3.56 7.09 -0.28
CA ALA A 196 -4.48 8.22 -0.15
C ALA A 196 -5.87 7.78 0.32
N PHE A 197 -6.40 6.69 -0.26
CA PHE A 197 -7.74 6.21 0.04
C PHE A 197 -7.83 5.38 1.32
N THR A 198 -6.83 4.53 1.59
CA THR A 198 -6.92 3.57 2.68
C THR A 198 -6.19 4.01 3.94
N ALA A 199 -5.22 4.92 3.83
CA ALA A 199 -4.30 5.31 4.90
C ALA A 199 -3.63 4.12 5.61
N ARG A 200 -3.50 2.99 4.92
CA ARG A 200 -2.88 1.78 5.47
C ARG A 200 -1.36 1.91 5.51
N ARG A 201 -0.72 1.11 6.37
CA ARG A 201 0.75 1.11 6.45
C ARG A 201 1.35 0.53 5.18
N PRO A 202 2.51 1.00 4.72
CA PRO A 202 3.21 0.41 3.56
C PRO A 202 3.36 -1.10 3.65
N THR A 203 3.63 -1.65 4.84
CA THR A 203 3.73 -3.09 5.08
C THR A 203 2.43 -3.84 4.83
N GLN A 204 1.27 -3.22 5.07
CA GLN A 204 -0.04 -3.81 4.81
C GLN A 204 -0.38 -3.79 3.31
N ILE A 205 -0.05 -2.69 2.64
CA ILE A 205 -0.23 -2.55 1.19
C ILE A 205 0.68 -3.51 0.45
N ALA A 206 1.96 -3.61 0.86
CA ALA A 206 2.91 -4.58 0.31
C ALA A 206 2.41 -6.03 0.44
N ALA A 207 1.66 -6.34 1.49
CA ALA A 207 1.18 -7.70 1.76
C ALA A 207 -0.09 -8.09 0.99
N LEU A 208 -0.66 -7.21 0.16
CA LEU A 208 -1.85 -7.52 -0.65
C LEU A 208 -1.55 -8.52 -1.76
N ARG A 209 -2.48 -9.45 -1.99
CA ARG A 209 -2.51 -10.41 -3.11
C ARG A 209 -3.76 -10.19 -3.96
N GLY A 210 -3.82 -10.77 -5.14
CA GLY A 210 -4.98 -10.71 -6.03
C GLY A 210 -6.28 -11.12 -5.36
N LYS A 211 -6.27 -12.24 -4.64
CA LYS A 211 -7.41 -12.78 -3.89
C LYS A 211 -7.97 -11.86 -2.79
N ASP A 212 -7.22 -10.84 -2.38
CA ASP A 212 -7.67 -9.88 -1.37
C ASP A 212 -8.58 -8.79 -1.96
N LEU A 213 -8.64 -8.69 -3.28
CA LEU A 213 -9.47 -7.76 -4.03
C LEU A 213 -10.81 -8.44 -4.33
N VAL A 214 -11.82 -8.15 -3.52
CA VAL A 214 -13.10 -8.85 -3.55
C VAL A 214 -14.17 -7.96 -4.17
N HIS A 215 -14.92 -8.53 -5.12
CA HIS A 215 -16.13 -7.94 -5.70
C HIS A 215 -17.31 -8.87 -5.44
N GLU A 216 -18.35 -8.35 -4.83
CA GLU A 216 -19.59 -9.06 -4.55
C GLU A 216 -20.76 -8.27 -5.13
N ASN A 217 -21.79 -8.98 -5.59
CA ASN A 217 -23.06 -8.36 -5.92
C ASN A 217 -24.10 -8.79 -4.87
N ARG A 218 -24.61 -7.81 -4.10
CA ARG A 218 -25.67 -8.04 -3.11
C ARG A 218 -26.90 -7.27 -3.53
N ASP A 219 -27.98 -7.96 -3.76
CA ASP A 219 -29.28 -7.37 -4.09
C ASP A 219 -29.21 -6.34 -5.25
N GLY A 220 -28.42 -6.66 -6.28
CA GLY A 220 -28.21 -5.78 -7.43
C GLY A 220 -27.23 -4.62 -7.20
N THR A 221 -26.64 -4.51 -6.00
CA THR A 221 -25.63 -3.50 -5.68
C THR A 221 -24.24 -4.09 -5.70
N ALA A 222 -23.34 -3.54 -6.51
CA ALA A 222 -21.93 -3.94 -6.53
C ALA A 222 -21.23 -3.44 -5.25
N LEU A 223 -20.51 -4.32 -4.59
CA LEU A 223 -19.74 -4.02 -3.40
C LEU A 223 -18.29 -4.41 -3.64
N TYR A 224 -17.40 -3.44 -3.55
CA TYR A 224 -15.96 -3.61 -3.72
C TYR A 224 -15.26 -3.54 -2.37
N ARG A 225 -14.40 -4.52 -2.10
CA ARG A 225 -13.66 -4.61 -0.84
C ARG A 225 -12.20 -4.96 -1.06
N ILE A 226 -11.36 -4.51 -0.15
CA ILE A 226 -9.98 -4.98 0.00
C ILE A 226 -9.87 -5.69 1.35
N VAL A 227 -9.48 -6.96 1.35
CA VAL A 227 -9.24 -7.77 2.55
C VAL A 227 -7.78 -7.57 2.97
N ILE A 228 -7.53 -6.56 3.81
CA ILE A 228 -6.19 -6.06 4.11
C ILE A 228 -5.54 -6.88 5.23
N PRO A 229 -4.33 -7.44 5.01
CA PRO A 229 -3.57 -8.10 6.07
C PRO A 229 -3.25 -7.11 7.20
N ARG A 230 -3.47 -7.53 8.44
CA ARG A 230 -3.12 -6.72 9.61
C ARG A 230 -1.62 -6.77 9.87
N ALA A 231 -1.06 -5.65 10.31
CA ALA A 231 0.34 -5.55 10.69
C ALA A 231 0.47 -5.25 12.19
N LYS A 232 1.62 -5.62 12.79
CA LYS A 232 1.97 -5.36 14.19
C LYS A 232 1.04 -6.05 15.21
N GLN A 233 0.44 -7.17 14.87
CA GLN A 233 -0.33 -7.97 15.82
C GLN A 233 0.62 -8.84 16.65
N ARG A 234 0.45 -8.85 17.99
CA ARG A 234 1.26 -9.68 18.88
C ARG A 234 1.01 -11.16 18.59
N GLY A 235 2.10 -11.93 18.47
CA GLY A 235 2.01 -13.38 18.23
C GLY A 235 1.50 -13.81 16.85
N SER A 236 1.12 -12.88 15.97
CA SER A 236 0.63 -13.23 14.64
C SER A 236 1.76 -13.33 13.62
N ALA A 237 1.72 -14.36 12.77
CA ALA A 237 2.57 -14.51 11.61
C ALA A 237 2.06 -13.67 10.42
N PHE A 238 2.87 -13.61 9.35
CA PHE A 238 2.53 -12.91 8.12
C PHE A 238 1.20 -13.38 7.54
N ARG A 239 0.30 -12.44 7.22
CA ARG A 239 -1.03 -12.69 6.62
C ARG A 239 -1.91 -13.69 7.40
N ARG A 240 -1.86 -13.69 8.73
CA ARG A 240 -2.73 -14.53 9.58
C ARG A 240 -4.00 -13.83 10.05
N GLN A 241 -4.00 -12.50 10.06
CA GLN A 241 -5.16 -11.71 10.47
C GLN A 241 -5.46 -10.69 9.39
N PHE A 242 -6.73 -10.44 9.14
CA PHE A 242 -7.20 -9.56 8.09
C PHE A 242 -8.27 -8.62 8.60
N ARG A 243 -8.46 -7.54 7.84
CA ARG A 243 -9.53 -6.60 8.03
C ARG A 243 -10.10 -6.21 6.67
N SER A 244 -11.40 -6.36 6.48
CA SER A 244 -12.09 -5.94 5.27
C SER A 244 -12.29 -4.43 5.28
N LEU A 245 -12.04 -3.79 4.16
CA LEU A 245 -12.26 -2.36 3.92
C LEU A 245 -13.10 -2.22 2.66
N ALA A 246 -14.29 -1.63 2.77
CA ALA A 246 -15.07 -1.24 1.60
C ALA A 246 -14.35 -0.09 0.88
N VAL A 247 -14.30 -0.16 -0.43
CA VAL A 247 -13.63 0.83 -1.28
C VAL A 247 -14.53 1.20 -2.46
N ILE A 248 -14.24 2.32 -3.09
CA ILE A 248 -14.87 2.71 -4.35
C ILE A 248 -14.38 1.81 -5.48
N GLU A 249 -15.22 1.67 -6.51
CA GLU A 249 -14.94 0.85 -7.69
C GLU A 249 -13.61 1.21 -8.32
N ASP A 250 -13.32 2.50 -8.49
CA ASP A 250 -12.11 2.99 -9.15
C ASP A 250 -10.84 2.49 -8.50
N LEU A 251 -10.74 2.56 -7.17
CA LEU A 251 -9.57 2.03 -6.47
C LEU A 251 -9.46 0.51 -6.65
N TYR A 252 -10.60 -0.20 -6.63
CA TYR A 252 -10.61 -1.63 -6.88
C TYR A 252 -10.10 -1.95 -8.28
N LEU A 253 -10.57 -1.24 -9.31
CA LEU A 253 -10.15 -1.45 -10.70
C LEU A 253 -8.66 -1.15 -10.91
N VAL A 254 -8.16 -0.06 -10.33
CA VAL A 254 -6.72 0.28 -10.36
C VAL A 254 -5.89 -0.84 -9.74
N LEU A 255 -6.30 -1.36 -8.57
CA LEU A 255 -5.57 -2.45 -7.90
C LEU A 255 -5.67 -3.77 -8.67
N ARG A 256 -6.82 -4.09 -9.28
CA ARG A 256 -6.97 -5.26 -10.17
C ARG A 256 -6.06 -5.15 -11.39
N GLN A 257 -5.97 -3.96 -11.99
CA GLN A 257 -5.06 -3.72 -13.11
C GLN A 257 -3.60 -3.85 -12.67
N GLN A 258 -3.24 -3.30 -11.50
CA GLN A 258 -1.90 -3.45 -10.94
C GLN A 258 -1.56 -4.93 -10.70
N HIS A 259 -2.50 -5.70 -10.14
CA HIS A 259 -2.32 -7.14 -9.95
C HIS A 259 -2.12 -7.88 -11.29
N ARG A 260 -2.93 -7.58 -12.32
CA ARG A 260 -2.76 -8.17 -13.67
C ARG A 260 -1.36 -7.89 -14.23
N ARG A 261 -0.84 -6.66 -14.06
CA ARG A 261 0.53 -6.31 -14.48
C ARG A 261 1.57 -7.13 -13.72
N SER A 262 1.41 -7.32 -12.41
CA SER A 262 2.30 -8.16 -11.60
C SER A 262 2.29 -9.60 -12.05
N VAL A 263 1.12 -10.17 -12.36
CA VAL A 263 0.98 -11.53 -12.92
C VAL A 263 1.69 -11.60 -14.27
N ALA A 264 1.38 -10.70 -15.20
CA ALA A 264 1.99 -10.68 -16.53
C ALA A 264 3.52 -10.55 -16.49
N SER A 265 4.05 -9.78 -15.52
CA SER A 265 5.50 -9.65 -15.35
C SER A 265 6.16 -10.96 -14.88
N ILE A 266 5.52 -11.71 -13.99
CA ILE A 266 5.99 -13.05 -13.60
C ILE A 266 5.91 -13.99 -14.78
N GLU A 267 4.77 -14.05 -15.49
CA GLU A 267 4.55 -14.91 -16.66
C GLU A 267 5.58 -14.66 -17.75
N ALA A 268 5.95 -13.39 -17.98
CA ALA A 268 6.98 -13.03 -18.94
C ALA A 268 8.37 -13.56 -18.54
N LEU A 269 8.72 -13.52 -17.24
CA LEU A 269 10.00 -14.06 -16.74
C LEU A 269 10.06 -15.57 -16.84
N ILE A 270 8.97 -16.26 -16.52
CA ILE A 270 8.95 -17.72 -16.50
C ILE A 270 8.57 -18.34 -17.87
N GLY A 271 8.17 -17.52 -18.84
CA GLY A 271 7.81 -17.96 -20.21
C GLY A 271 6.52 -18.77 -20.30
N ARG A 272 5.61 -18.68 -19.33
CA ARG A 272 4.35 -19.42 -19.30
C ARG A 272 3.25 -18.70 -18.51
N VAL A 273 1.99 -19.07 -18.77
CA VAL A 273 0.81 -18.56 -18.06
C VAL A 273 0.66 -19.28 -16.71
N LEU A 274 0.33 -18.53 -15.68
CA LEU A 274 0.00 -19.05 -14.36
C LEU A 274 -1.43 -19.59 -14.32
N GLU A 275 -1.64 -20.66 -13.55
CA GLU A 275 -2.99 -21.17 -13.28
C GLU A 275 -3.82 -20.10 -12.54
N PRO A 276 -5.14 -19.98 -12.83
CA PRO A 276 -5.98 -18.93 -12.24
C PRO A 276 -5.93 -18.88 -10.69
N GLN A 277 -5.87 -20.04 -10.04
CA GLN A 277 -5.76 -20.11 -8.58
C GLN A 277 -4.41 -19.60 -8.07
N LEU A 278 -3.33 -19.90 -8.79
CA LEU A 278 -1.98 -19.47 -8.42
C LEU A 278 -1.77 -17.99 -8.76
N SER A 279 -2.38 -17.49 -9.84
CA SER A 279 -2.32 -16.07 -10.19
C SER A 279 -2.95 -15.19 -9.11
N GLU A 280 -4.03 -15.60 -8.45
CA GLU A 280 -4.65 -14.86 -7.35
C GLU A 280 -3.79 -14.84 -6.07
N GLU A 281 -2.78 -15.72 -5.94
CA GLU A 281 -1.78 -15.67 -4.87
C GLU A 281 -0.64 -14.69 -5.14
N VAL A 282 -0.50 -14.20 -6.38
CA VAL A 282 0.53 -13.20 -6.74
C VAL A 282 0.28 -11.91 -5.98
N PRO A 283 1.34 -11.28 -5.40
CA PRO A 283 1.22 -9.97 -4.78
C PRO A 283 0.74 -8.90 -5.75
N VAL A 284 -0.09 -7.97 -5.27
CA VAL A 284 -0.49 -6.77 -6.05
C VAL A 284 0.73 -5.93 -6.40
N PHE A 285 1.69 -5.83 -5.47
CA PHE A 285 2.99 -5.19 -5.67
C PHE A 285 4.07 -6.26 -5.52
N VAL A 286 4.63 -6.70 -6.63
CA VAL A 286 5.56 -7.82 -6.68
C VAL A 286 7.02 -7.37 -6.64
N ASN A 287 7.87 -8.21 -6.03
CA ASN A 287 9.33 -8.11 -6.09
C ASN A 287 9.88 -9.11 -7.11
N LEU A 288 10.02 -8.68 -8.35
CA LEU A 288 10.48 -9.53 -9.44
C LEU A 288 11.93 -10.02 -9.28
N ALA A 289 12.76 -9.32 -8.51
CA ALA A 289 14.16 -9.71 -8.30
C ALA A 289 14.34 -11.06 -7.57
N GLU A 290 13.29 -11.56 -6.92
CA GLU A 290 13.33 -12.87 -6.24
C GLU A 290 12.73 -14.00 -7.12
N VAL A 291 12.29 -13.69 -8.36
CA VAL A 291 11.78 -14.68 -9.33
C VAL A 291 12.94 -15.10 -10.23
N PRO A 292 13.37 -16.37 -10.22
CA PRO A 292 14.38 -16.83 -11.15
C PRO A 292 13.85 -16.82 -12.59
N ASP A 293 14.69 -16.48 -13.53
CA ASP A 293 14.37 -16.60 -14.95
C ASP A 293 14.05 -18.08 -15.30
N SER A 294 12.97 -18.30 -16.03
CA SER A 294 12.51 -19.64 -16.42
C SER A 294 12.21 -20.57 -15.23
N ALA A 295 11.85 -20.01 -14.06
CA ALA A 295 11.51 -20.80 -12.88
C ALA A 295 10.47 -21.88 -13.18
N SER A 296 10.66 -23.08 -12.61
CA SER A 296 9.73 -24.19 -12.73
C SER A 296 8.40 -23.89 -12.01
N ARG A 297 7.37 -24.72 -12.28
CA ARG A 297 6.08 -24.62 -11.58
C ARG A 297 6.23 -24.76 -10.07
N ASP A 298 7.03 -25.70 -9.62
CA ASP A 298 7.22 -26.01 -8.21
C ASP A 298 8.00 -24.89 -7.50
N GLU A 299 8.97 -24.27 -8.17
CA GLU A 299 9.69 -23.11 -7.66
C GLU A 299 8.75 -21.91 -7.48
N ILE A 300 7.89 -21.62 -8.45
CA ILE A 300 6.89 -20.54 -8.31
C ILE A 300 5.89 -20.84 -7.22
N PHE A 301 5.44 -22.11 -7.10
CA PHE A 301 4.55 -22.52 -6.02
C PHE A 301 5.22 -22.31 -4.64
N GLU A 302 6.49 -22.72 -4.48
CA GLU A 302 7.24 -22.51 -3.24
C GLU A 302 7.46 -21.03 -2.94
N LEU A 303 7.72 -20.18 -3.95
CA LEU A 303 7.86 -18.74 -3.77
C LEU A 303 6.55 -18.06 -3.34
N LEU A 304 5.39 -18.54 -3.81
CA LEU A 304 4.09 -17.93 -3.49
C LEU A 304 3.48 -18.47 -2.19
N LEU A 305 3.66 -19.77 -1.89
CA LEU A 305 2.94 -20.47 -0.84
C LEU A 305 3.84 -21.23 0.14
N GLY A 306 5.15 -21.23 -0.06
CA GLY A 306 6.10 -21.98 0.75
C GLY A 306 6.48 -21.31 2.07
N SER A 307 7.65 -21.69 2.56
CA SER A 307 8.15 -21.35 3.90
C SER A 307 8.42 -19.84 4.11
N ARG A 308 8.69 -19.09 3.03
CA ARG A 308 8.94 -17.63 3.02
C ARG A 308 7.76 -16.86 2.38
N PRO A 309 6.63 -16.75 3.07
CA PRO A 309 5.37 -16.31 2.45
C PRO A 309 5.35 -14.85 2.01
N ASP A 310 6.37 -14.05 2.37
CA ASP A 310 6.49 -12.64 2.00
C ASP A 310 7.53 -12.36 0.89
N VAL A 311 8.27 -13.38 0.43
CA VAL A 311 9.44 -13.22 -0.44
C VAL A 311 9.14 -12.48 -1.75
N LEU A 312 8.02 -12.76 -2.41
CA LEU A 312 7.62 -12.10 -3.66
C LEU A 312 6.90 -10.77 -3.44
N HIS A 313 6.57 -10.39 -2.22
CA HIS A 313 5.95 -9.10 -1.95
C HIS A 313 6.96 -7.95 -2.07
N ALA A 314 6.54 -6.81 -2.61
CA ALA A 314 7.40 -5.63 -2.72
C ALA A 314 8.03 -5.27 -1.38
N LYS A 315 9.31 -4.89 -1.39
CA LYS A 315 10.01 -4.38 -0.20
C LYS A 315 9.38 -3.05 0.23
N THR A 316 9.28 -2.82 1.53
CA THR A 316 8.77 -1.54 2.04
C THR A 316 9.66 -0.36 1.62
N SER A 317 10.96 -0.59 1.41
CA SER A 317 11.88 0.39 0.83
C SER A 317 11.55 0.73 -0.63
N ALA A 318 11.13 -0.24 -1.45
CA ALA A 318 10.70 -0.01 -2.82
C ALA A 318 9.43 0.87 -2.87
N LEU A 319 8.45 0.60 -1.99
CA LEU A 319 7.26 1.44 -1.85
C LEU A 319 7.59 2.85 -1.34
N ALA A 320 8.55 2.98 -0.42
CA ALA A 320 9.04 4.29 0.00
C ALA A 320 9.69 5.05 -1.16
N SER A 321 10.48 4.36 -1.98
CA SER A 321 11.10 4.93 -3.19
C SER A 321 10.04 5.33 -4.24
N ALA A 322 8.97 4.55 -4.41
CA ALA A 322 7.82 4.90 -5.24
C ALA A 322 7.21 6.25 -4.83
N LEU A 323 6.95 6.43 -3.53
CA LEU A 323 6.43 7.68 -3.01
C LEU A 323 7.42 8.85 -3.18
N GLN A 324 8.73 8.59 -3.07
CA GLN A 324 9.78 9.59 -3.35
C GLN A 324 9.84 9.96 -4.84
N ARG A 325 9.66 9.00 -5.76
CA ARG A 325 9.55 9.31 -7.20
C ARG A 325 8.35 10.21 -7.48
N CYS A 326 7.19 9.89 -6.92
CA CYS A 326 6.02 10.77 -6.96
C CYS A 326 6.32 12.16 -6.40
N ALA A 327 7.00 12.25 -5.25
CA ALA A 327 7.34 13.52 -4.62
C ALA A 327 8.26 14.39 -5.51
N ARG A 328 9.24 13.77 -6.17
CA ARG A 328 10.17 14.47 -7.07
C ARG A 328 9.51 14.94 -8.37
N ALA A 329 8.54 14.17 -8.88
CA ALA A 329 7.80 14.51 -10.09
C ALA A 329 6.66 15.50 -9.81
N SER A 330 6.24 15.66 -8.53
CA SER A 330 5.10 16.46 -8.16
C SER A 330 5.33 17.95 -8.38
N THR A 331 4.37 18.58 -9.04
CA THR A 331 4.28 20.04 -9.19
C THR A 331 3.29 20.67 -8.21
N ALA A 332 2.64 19.85 -7.36
CA ALA A 332 1.68 20.34 -6.38
C ALA A 332 2.36 21.11 -5.25
N ARG A 333 1.84 22.30 -4.95
CA ARG A 333 2.35 23.19 -3.91
C ARG A 333 1.35 23.32 -2.77
N SER A 334 1.88 23.47 -1.56
CA SER A 334 1.08 23.74 -0.38
C SER A 334 0.60 25.18 -0.36
N GLU A 335 -0.69 25.42 -0.14
CA GLU A 335 -1.24 26.75 0.07
C GLU A 335 -0.75 27.39 1.37
N ARG A 336 -0.27 26.56 2.32
CA ARG A 336 0.24 27.04 3.62
C ARG A 336 1.66 27.59 3.55
N THR A 337 2.48 27.08 2.62
CA THR A 337 3.91 27.42 2.57
C THR A 337 4.35 27.93 1.21
N GLY A 338 3.59 27.71 0.13
CA GLY A 338 4.01 27.96 -1.25
C GLY A 338 5.02 26.94 -1.80
N GLU A 339 5.55 26.05 -0.95
CA GLU A 339 6.55 25.05 -1.31
C GLU A 339 5.92 23.74 -1.82
N PHE A 340 6.74 22.87 -2.42
CA PHE A 340 6.30 21.54 -2.83
C PHE A 340 5.82 20.72 -1.64
N ILE A 341 4.71 20.02 -1.82
CA ILE A 341 4.11 19.23 -0.75
C ILE A 341 5.00 18.02 -0.43
N ARG A 342 5.47 17.94 0.80
CA ARG A 342 6.25 16.78 1.27
C ARG A 342 5.36 15.55 1.39
N LEU A 343 5.75 14.43 0.76
CA LEU A 343 4.99 13.19 0.74
C LEU A 343 5.62 12.14 1.67
N THR A 344 4.83 11.64 2.61
CA THR A 344 5.18 10.47 3.43
C THR A 344 3.93 9.64 3.71
N ALA A 345 4.06 8.32 3.81
CA ALA A 345 2.93 7.44 4.14
C ALA A 345 2.27 7.80 5.48
N THR A 346 3.05 8.35 6.41
CA THR A 346 2.55 8.80 7.72
C THR A 346 1.62 10.01 7.58
N ARG A 347 1.92 10.95 6.68
CA ARG A 347 1.05 12.12 6.44
C ARG A 347 -0.34 11.72 5.95
N PHE A 348 -0.46 10.79 5.02
CA PHE A 348 -1.76 10.27 4.58
C PHE A 348 -2.54 9.67 5.75
N ARG A 349 -1.85 8.98 6.65
CA ARG A 349 -2.46 8.39 7.84
C ARG A 349 -2.90 9.46 8.85
N HIS A 350 -2.07 10.50 9.06
CA HIS A 350 -2.43 11.67 9.88
C HIS A 350 -3.64 12.38 9.29
N THR A 351 -3.67 12.60 7.97
CA THR A 351 -4.78 13.23 7.24
C THR A 351 -6.09 12.48 7.48
N ARG A 352 -6.08 11.15 7.29
CA ARG A 352 -7.26 10.32 7.52
C ARG A 352 -7.74 10.39 8.96
N GLY A 353 -6.84 10.25 9.92
CA GLY A 353 -7.17 10.32 11.34
C GLY A 353 -7.75 11.68 11.74
N THR A 354 -7.15 12.77 11.27
CA THR A 354 -7.62 14.14 11.52
C THR A 354 -9.00 14.38 10.90
N LYS A 355 -9.22 13.87 9.67
CA LYS A 355 -10.49 14.00 8.98
C LYS A 355 -11.60 13.27 9.70
N LEU A 356 -11.40 12.01 10.06
CA LEU A 356 -12.37 11.23 10.86
C LEU A 356 -12.72 11.93 12.18
N ARG A 357 -11.73 12.55 12.84
CA ARG A 357 -11.97 13.33 14.04
C ARG A 357 -12.85 14.56 13.78
N ARG A 358 -12.61 15.28 12.67
CA ARG A 358 -13.43 16.46 12.26
C ARG A 358 -14.86 16.05 11.90
N GLU A 359 -15.04 14.85 11.38
CA GLU A 359 -16.35 14.25 11.09
C GLU A 359 -17.08 13.74 12.34
N GLY A 360 -16.49 13.88 13.54
CA GLY A 360 -17.11 13.54 14.81
C GLY A 360 -16.93 12.08 15.24
N PHE A 361 -16.12 11.27 14.54
CA PHE A 361 -15.87 9.90 14.95
C PHE A 361 -15.08 9.84 16.27
N GLY A 362 -15.53 8.97 17.17
CA GLY A 362 -14.85 8.75 18.45
C GLY A 362 -13.47 8.08 18.32
N PRO A 363 -12.58 8.20 19.31
CA PRO A 363 -11.22 7.65 19.25
C PRO A 363 -11.16 6.14 18.96
N PHE A 364 -12.14 5.37 19.42
CA PHE A 364 -12.23 3.94 19.20
C PHE A 364 -12.48 3.62 17.72
N VAL A 365 -13.40 4.34 17.08
CA VAL A 365 -13.72 4.17 15.65
C VAL A 365 -12.53 4.58 14.79
N ILE A 366 -11.87 5.69 15.12
CA ILE A 366 -10.66 6.15 14.42
C ILE A 366 -9.55 5.10 14.51
N ALA A 367 -9.31 4.53 15.70
CA ALA A 367 -8.31 3.49 15.88
C ALA A 367 -8.65 2.23 15.08
N GLU A 368 -9.93 1.84 15.04
CA GLU A 368 -10.43 0.72 14.25
C GLU A 368 -10.20 0.95 12.75
N LEU A 369 -10.62 2.11 12.24
CA LEU A 369 -10.49 2.47 10.83
C LEU A 369 -9.02 2.61 10.40
N LEU A 370 -8.13 3.02 11.30
CA LEU A 370 -6.69 3.11 11.05
C LEU A 370 -5.93 1.80 11.34
N ASP A 371 -6.61 0.73 11.78
CA ASP A 371 -5.98 -0.51 12.21
C ASP A 371 -4.90 -0.28 13.29
N HIS A 372 -5.25 0.44 14.36
CA HIS A 372 -4.42 0.56 15.55
C HIS A 372 -4.61 -0.66 16.44
N SER A 373 -3.49 -1.19 16.98
CA SER A 373 -3.50 -2.40 17.82
C SER A 373 -3.75 -2.11 19.30
N ASP A 374 -3.81 -0.85 19.71
CA ASP A 374 -3.78 -0.45 21.12
C ASP A 374 -5.14 -0.45 21.82
N ILE A 375 -6.20 -0.93 21.17
CA ILE A 375 -7.52 -0.99 21.79
C ILE A 375 -7.98 -2.43 21.87
N GLN A 376 -7.85 -3.00 23.04
CA GLN A 376 -8.05 -4.43 23.30
C GLN A 376 -9.51 -4.93 23.27
N ASN A 377 -10.54 -4.10 23.15
CA ASN A 377 -11.90 -4.58 23.39
C ASN A 377 -13.03 -3.86 22.63
N VAL A 378 -12.89 -3.62 21.31
CA VAL A 378 -14.06 -3.15 20.56
C VAL A 378 -14.48 -4.16 19.51
N LYS A 379 -15.23 -5.17 19.96
CA LYS A 379 -15.91 -6.16 19.08
C LYS A 379 -17.08 -5.57 18.26
N VAL A 380 -17.37 -4.28 18.39
CA VAL A 380 -18.63 -3.69 17.89
C VAL A 380 -18.59 -3.26 16.43
N TYR A 381 -17.41 -3.09 15.82
CA TYR A 381 -17.29 -2.60 14.44
C TYR A 381 -16.31 -3.45 13.63
N THR A 382 -16.74 -4.66 13.25
CA THR A 382 -15.92 -5.60 12.48
C THR A 382 -15.99 -5.42 10.97
N GLU A 383 -16.90 -4.58 10.46
CA GLU A 383 -17.07 -4.35 9.02
C GLU A 383 -17.22 -2.86 8.71
N ASN A 384 -16.40 -2.35 7.79
CA ASN A 384 -16.66 -1.05 7.18
C ASN A 384 -17.93 -1.16 6.34
N THR A 385 -18.85 -0.21 6.51
CA THR A 385 -20.12 -0.18 5.80
C THR A 385 -19.96 0.42 4.40
N ALA A 386 -20.88 0.11 3.49
CA ALA A 386 -20.97 0.78 2.19
C ALA A 386 -21.11 2.32 2.34
N GLN A 387 -21.69 2.79 3.46
CA GLN A 387 -21.79 4.21 3.80
C GLN A 387 -20.44 4.88 4.03
N GLU A 388 -19.43 4.15 4.56
CA GLU A 388 -18.08 4.68 4.71
C GLU A 388 -17.34 4.78 3.38
N ALA A 389 -17.58 3.86 2.44
CA ALA A 389 -17.08 3.98 1.07
C ALA A 389 -17.67 5.24 0.39
N VAL A 390 -18.98 5.50 0.56
CA VAL A 390 -19.65 6.70 0.05
C VAL A 390 -19.12 7.99 0.71
N ALA A 391 -18.79 7.96 2.01
CA ALA A 391 -18.19 9.11 2.68
C ALA A 391 -16.76 9.41 2.15
N ILE A 392 -15.98 8.36 1.86
CA ILE A 392 -14.67 8.49 1.22
C ILE A 392 -14.81 9.03 -0.21
N ASP A 393 -15.78 8.51 -0.97
CA ASP A 393 -16.10 8.96 -2.32
C ASP A 393 -16.47 10.45 -2.36
N LYS A 394 -17.34 10.92 -1.49
CA LYS A 394 -17.69 12.35 -1.38
C LYS A 394 -16.50 13.28 -1.14
N LEU A 395 -15.42 12.77 -0.54
CA LEU A 395 -14.25 13.55 -0.16
C LEU A 395 -13.18 13.62 -1.26
N ILE A 396 -13.08 12.60 -2.10
CA ILE A 396 -12.03 12.44 -3.10
C ILE A 396 -12.64 12.10 -4.47
N GLY A 397 -13.86 11.57 -4.51
CA GLY A 397 -14.53 11.06 -5.69
C GLY A 397 -14.74 12.10 -6.79
N ALA A 398 -15.10 13.35 -6.43
CA ALA A 398 -15.25 14.44 -7.41
C ALA A 398 -13.96 14.74 -8.21
N GLN A 399 -12.80 14.35 -7.70
CA GLN A 399 -11.51 14.61 -8.33
C GLN A 399 -10.95 13.38 -9.07
N LEU A 400 -11.39 12.18 -8.69
CA LEU A 400 -11.14 10.96 -9.44
C LEU A 400 -12.18 10.71 -10.53
N ALA A 401 -13.37 11.32 -10.38
CA ALA A 401 -14.48 11.20 -11.30
C ALA A 401 -14.08 11.31 -12.79
N PRO A 402 -13.20 12.23 -13.24
CA PRO A 402 -12.82 12.29 -14.64
C PRO A 402 -12.09 11.05 -15.17
N PHE A 403 -11.34 10.33 -14.32
CA PHE A 403 -10.57 9.15 -14.74
C PHE A 403 -11.34 7.84 -14.57
N ALA A 404 -12.11 7.75 -13.51
CA ALA A 404 -13.08 6.72 -13.31
C ALA A 404 -14.22 6.82 -14.35
N GLN A 405 -14.51 8.02 -14.79
CA GLN A 405 -15.51 8.36 -15.79
C GLN A 405 -15.03 8.19 -17.23
N ALA A 406 -13.77 7.82 -17.47
CA ALA A 406 -13.35 7.41 -18.80
C ALA A 406 -14.09 6.11 -19.17
N CYS A 407 -15.25 6.26 -19.82
CA CYS A 407 -16.18 5.20 -20.21
C CYS A 407 -16.83 4.47 -19.02
N MET A 408 -17.39 5.18 -18.06
CA MET A 408 -18.19 4.62 -16.96
C MET A 408 -19.62 4.25 -17.35
N GLY A 409 -20.03 4.57 -18.55
CA GLY A 409 -21.32 4.18 -19.07
C GLY A 409 -21.44 2.65 -19.13
N ARG A 410 -22.60 2.15 -18.80
CA ARG A 410 -22.93 0.73 -18.94
C ARG A 410 -23.06 0.39 -20.41
N LEU A 411 -22.10 -0.38 -20.96
CA LEU A 411 -22.17 -0.86 -22.34
C LEU A 411 -23.45 -1.70 -22.56
N VAL A 412 -24.19 -1.38 -23.59
CA VAL A 412 -25.42 -2.10 -23.97
C VAL A 412 -25.33 -2.60 -25.42
N ARG A 413 -25.97 -3.72 -25.71
CA ARG A 413 -25.92 -4.31 -27.07
C ARG A 413 -26.58 -3.41 -28.10
N SER A 414 -27.74 -2.85 -27.74
CA SER A 414 -28.53 -2.00 -28.61
C SER A 414 -29.35 -1.01 -27.80
N GLU A 415 -30.02 -0.09 -28.48
CA GLU A 415 -30.96 0.83 -27.88
C GLU A 415 -32.04 0.13 -27.04
N ARG A 416 -32.52 -1.05 -27.49
CA ARG A 416 -33.56 -1.82 -26.78
C ARG A 416 -33.15 -2.31 -25.40
N ASP A 417 -31.83 -2.47 -25.19
CA ASP A 417 -31.26 -2.97 -23.93
C ASP A 417 -30.94 -1.81 -22.96
N ALA A 418 -31.13 -0.57 -23.41
CA ALA A 418 -30.86 0.60 -22.62
C ALA A 418 -32.02 0.93 -21.66
N ILE A 419 -31.75 1.56 -20.53
CA ILE A 419 -32.75 1.93 -19.51
C ILE A 419 -33.91 2.76 -20.09
N ARG A 420 -33.64 3.57 -21.11
CA ARG A 420 -34.61 4.41 -21.81
C ARG A 420 -34.62 4.15 -23.29
N GLY A 421 -34.51 2.90 -23.69
CA GLY A 421 -34.45 2.48 -25.09
C GLY A 421 -35.74 2.68 -25.89
N ASP A 422 -36.85 2.94 -25.21
CA ASP A 422 -38.17 3.27 -25.78
C ASP A 422 -38.37 4.78 -26.05
N ASP A 423 -37.45 5.61 -25.56
CA ASP A 423 -37.54 7.07 -25.69
C ASP A 423 -36.49 7.60 -26.71
N PRO A 424 -36.90 7.98 -27.93
CA PRO A 424 -36.01 8.51 -28.95
C PRO A 424 -35.24 9.76 -28.51
N LEU A 425 -35.75 10.53 -27.54
CA LEU A 425 -35.11 11.73 -27.00
C LEU A 425 -33.93 11.38 -26.08
N SER A 426 -33.80 10.12 -25.69
CA SER A 426 -32.66 9.64 -24.88
C SER A 426 -31.42 9.32 -25.72
N ARG A 427 -31.54 9.26 -27.06
CA ARG A 427 -30.42 8.99 -27.96
C ARG A 427 -29.37 10.09 -27.87
N VAL A 428 -28.11 9.67 -27.82
CA VAL A 428 -26.95 10.57 -27.82
C VAL A 428 -26.36 10.57 -29.23
N PRO A 429 -26.55 11.64 -30.02
CA PRO A 429 -25.96 11.76 -31.35
C PRO A 429 -24.52 12.24 -31.28
N ASN A 430 -23.69 11.83 -32.23
CA ASN A 430 -22.36 12.44 -32.44
C ASN A 430 -22.47 13.68 -33.35
N HIS A 431 -21.33 14.25 -33.77
CA HIS A 431 -21.27 15.42 -34.66
C HIS A 431 -21.87 15.18 -36.05
N LEU A 432 -21.93 13.92 -36.52
CA LEU A 432 -22.57 13.52 -37.77
C LEU A 432 -24.07 13.15 -37.61
N GLN A 433 -24.64 13.40 -36.43
CA GLN A 433 -26.02 13.05 -36.05
C GLN A 433 -26.26 11.51 -35.97
N ASN A 434 -25.21 10.69 -35.97
CA ASN A 434 -25.30 9.26 -35.76
C ASN A 434 -25.40 8.97 -34.25
N ALA A 435 -26.36 8.13 -33.86
CA ALA A 435 -26.51 7.77 -32.45
C ALA A 435 -25.40 6.85 -31.98
N VAL A 436 -24.69 7.22 -30.92
CA VAL A 436 -23.59 6.47 -30.31
C VAL A 436 -24.01 5.72 -29.04
N GLY A 437 -25.16 6.04 -28.48
CA GLY A 437 -25.66 5.43 -27.25
C GLY A 437 -26.93 6.10 -26.76
N THR A 438 -27.32 5.78 -25.53
CA THR A 438 -28.54 6.26 -24.87
C THR A 438 -28.16 6.93 -23.55
N CYS A 439 -28.86 8.01 -23.19
CA CYS A 439 -28.77 8.61 -21.86
C CYS A 439 -29.77 7.94 -20.92
N GLY A 440 -29.31 7.30 -19.86
CA GLY A 440 -30.15 6.60 -18.88
C GLY A 440 -30.94 7.53 -17.94
N ASN A 441 -30.71 8.86 -17.97
CA ASN A 441 -31.31 9.76 -16.99
C ASN A 441 -32.22 10.83 -17.59
N TYR A 442 -31.76 11.59 -18.58
CA TYR A 442 -32.51 12.74 -19.12
C TYR A 442 -32.67 12.71 -20.64
N GLY A 443 -33.79 13.26 -21.14
CA GLY A 443 -34.04 13.52 -22.56
C GLY A 443 -33.30 14.75 -23.09
N PHE A 444 -32.92 15.68 -22.22
CA PHE A 444 -32.15 16.89 -22.56
C PHE A 444 -31.00 17.10 -21.58
N CYS A 445 -29.80 17.33 -22.10
CA CYS A 445 -28.61 17.66 -21.32
C CYS A 445 -27.85 18.78 -22.02
N ALA A 446 -27.54 19.85 -21.27
CA ALA A 446 -26.82 21.02 -21.80
C ALA A 446 -25.32 20.75 -22.05
N SER A 447 -24.78 19.61 -21.60
CA SER A 447 -23.33 19.33 -21.64
C SER A 447 -22.81 18.85 -23.01
N GLY A 448 -23.69 18.52 -23.94
CA GLY A 448 -23.36 18.00 -25.27
C GLY A 448 -22.87 16.55 -25.27
N PHE A 449 -22.84 15.93 -26.45
CA PHE A 449 -22.56 14.50 -26.61
C PHE A 449 -21.14 14.08 -26.16
N ARG A 450 -20.16 14.97 -26.27
CA ARG A 450 -18.76 14.71 -25.87
C ARG A 450 -18.68 14.41 -24.36
N ALA A 451 -19.43 15.14 -23.55
CA ALA A 451 -19.46 14.90 -22.11
C ALA A 451 -20.09 13.56 -21.74
N CYS A 452 -20.84 12.93 -22.64
CA CYS A 452 -21.42 11.61 -22.39
C CYS A 452 -20.37 10.53 -22.19
N TYR A 453 -19.23 10.55 -22.88
CA TYR A 453 -18.16 9.55 -22.70
C TYR A 453 -17.48 9.60 -21.33
N THR A 454 -17.70 10.66 -20.58
CA THR A 454 -17.28 10.79 -19.18
C THR A 454 -18.46 10.86 -18.21
N CYS A 455 -19.66 10.47 -18.65
CA CYS A 455 -20.88 10.56 -17.89
C CYS A 455 -21.34 9.18 -17.42
N PHE A 456 -21.68 9.08 -16.14
CA PHE A 456 -22.18 7.87 -15.50
C PHE A 456 -23.52 7.36 -16.10
N HIS A 457 -24.35 8.24 -16.64
CA HIS A 457 -25.64 7.89 -17.22
C HIS A 457 -25.57 7.49 -18.70
N PHE A 458 -24.40 7.56 -19.29
CA PHE A 458 -24.24 7.19 -20.69
C PHE A 458 -24.25 5.68 -20.86
N GLN A 459 -25.01 5.20 -21.84
CA GLN A 459 -25.11 3.79 -22.22
C GLN A 459 -24.66 3.63 -23.68
N PRO A 460 -23.33 3.52 -23.91
CA PRO A 460 -22.81 3.36 -25.26
C PRO A 460 -23.30 2.04 -25.86
N TRP A 461 -23.62 2.05 -27.16
CA TRP A 461 -24.04 0.85 -27.88
C TRP A 461 -22.81 0.12 -28.42
N ILE A 462 -22.76 -1.20 -28.28
CA ILE A 462 -21.65 -2.03 -28.77
C ILE A 462 -21.35 -1.80 -30.26
N HIS A 463 -22.37 -1.54 -31.07
CA HIS A 463 -22.27 -1.27 -32.50
C HIS A 463 -22.37 0.23 -32.82
N GLY A 464 -22.32 1.11 -31.82
CA GLY A 464 -22.31 2.55 -32.05
C GLY A 464 -21.07 3.01 -32.81
N PRO A 465 -21.18 4.08 -33.63
CA PRO A 465 -20.06 4.59 -34.43
C PRO A 465 -19.11 5.46 -33.59
N HIS A 466 -18.57 4.91 -32.53
CA HIS A 466 -17.66 5.63 -31.60
C HIS A 466 -16.35 6.06 -32.25
N HIS A 467 -15.91 5.35 -33.30
CA HIS A 467 -14.73 5.74 -34.09
C HIS A 467 -14.88 7.12 -34.73
N GLU A 468 -16.08 7.49 -35.19
CA GLU A 468 -16.34 8.82 -35.77
C GLU A 468 -16.04 9.94 -34.77
N VAL A 469 -16.36 9.71 -33.50
CA VAL A 469 -16.05 10.68 -32.42
C VAL A 469 -14.55 10.74 -32.14
N LEU A 470 -13.88 9.61 -32.16
CA LEU A 470 -12.42 9.55 -31.96
C LEU A 470 -11.67 10.27 -33.08
N ASP A 471 -12.07 10.02 -34.32
CA ASP A 471 -11.48 10.63 -35.51
C ASP A 471 -11.62 12.17 -35.47
N GLU A 472 -12.81 12.69 -35.12
CA GLU A 472 -13.05 14.12 -34.94
C GLU A 472 -12.10 14.73 -33.89
N LEU A 473 -11.91 14.06 -32.75
CA LEU A 473 -11.04 14.54 -31.69
C LEU A 473 -9.56 14.59 -32.11
N TYR A 474 -9.10 13.58 -32.85
CA TYR A 474 -7.75 13.59 -33.40
C TYR A 474 -7.53 14.63 -34.48
N GLU A 475 -8.53 14.88 -35.32
CA GLU A 475 -8.48 15.97 -36.30
C GLU A 475 -8.43 17.35 -35.61
N GLU A 476 -9.22 17.57 -34.56
CA GLU A 476 -9.15 18.81 -33.76
C GLU A 476 -7.76 19.00 -33.15
N ARG A 477 -7.20 17.93 -32.55
CA ARG A 477 -5.86 17.99 -31.98
C ARG A 477 -4.81 18.33 -33.06
N THR A 478 -4.93 17.74 -34.23
CA THR A 478 -4.02 17.98 -35.37
C THR A 478 -4.13 19.41 -35.86
N ARG A 479 -5.36 19.93 -36.01
CA ARG A 479 -5.62 21.33 -36.41
C ARG A 479 -5.05 22.30 -35.37
N ALA A 480 -5.23 22.07 -34.09
CA ALA A 480 -4.68 22.91 -33.03
C ALA A 480 -3.13 22.93 -33.04
N ARG A 481 -2.48 21.78 -33.29
CA ARG A 481 -1.01 21.70 -33.46
C ARG A 481 -0.53 22.48 -34.68
N GLN A 482 -1.20 22.32 -35.81
CA GLN A 482 -0.85 23.05 -37.07
C GLN A 482 -1.06 24.55 -36.94
N ALA A 483 -2.05 24.96 -36.15
CA ALA A 483 -2.31 26.38 -35.86
C ALA A 483 -1.33 26.98 -34.84
N GLY A 484 -0.38 26.21 -34.30
CA GLY A 484 0.59 26.67 -33.32
C GLY A 484 -0.02 27.02 -31.96
N CYS A 485 -1.15 26.40 -31.58
CA CYS A 485 -1.77 26.62 -30.29
C CYS A 485 -0.87 26.13 -29.14
N ALA A 486 -1.00 26.76 -27.97
CA ALA A 486 -0.30 26.34 -26.76
C ALA A 486 -0.68 24.87 -26.38
N ASP A 487 0.25 24.11 -25.79
CA ASP A 487 0.08 22.71 -25.41
C ASP A 487 -1.18 22.44 -24.59
N VAL A 488 -1.59 23.38 -23.74
CA VAL A 488 -2.82 23.28 -22.96
C VAL A 488 -4.06 23.20 -23.86
N VAL A 489 -4.08 23.91 -24.98
CA VAL A 489 -5.18 23.86 -25.95
C VAL A 489 -5.10 22.59 -26.80
N VAL A 490 -3.91 22.21 -27.24
CA VAL A 490 -3.68 20.97 -28.02
C VAL A 490 -4.12 19.72 -27.23
N ASN A 491 -3.90 19.71 -25.93
CA ASN A 491 -4.18 18.57 -25.05
C ASN A 491 -5.52 18.71 -24.30
N ALA A 492 -6.34 19.69 -24.61
CA ALA A 492 -7.61 19.94 -23.92
C ALA A 492 -8.59 18.74 -23.96
N ASN A 493 -8.53 17.95 -25.03
CA ASN A 493 -9.40 16.79 -25.24
C ASN A 493 -8.75 15.45 -24.87
N ASP A 494 -7.57 15.41 -24.26
CA ASP A 494 -6.85 14.16 -23.98
C ASP A 494 -7.67 13.18 -23.14
N LEU A 495 -8.37 13.66 -22.12
CA LEU A 495 -9.24 12.84 -21.30
C LEU A 495 -10.40 12.25 -22.10
N LEU A 496 -10.99 13.05 -22.98
CA LEU A 496 -12.11 12.60 -23.80
C LEU A 496 -11.65 11.57 -24.84
N ILE A 497 -10.48 11.77 -25.46
CA ILE A 497 -9.86 10.80 -26.37
C ILE A 497 -9.69 9.46 -25.66
N LEU A 498 -9.10 9.47 -24.46
CA LEU A 498 -8.91 8.26 -23.65
C LEU A 498 -10.24 7.56 -23.33
N ALA A 499 -11.29 8.32 -23.03
CA ALA A 499 -12.61 7.77 -22.73
C ALA A 499 -13.25 7.10 -23.94
N VAL A 500 -13.10 7.69 -25.13
CA VAL A 500 -13.63 7.11 -26.38
C VAL A 500 -12.82 5.88 -26.81
N GLU A 501 -11.48 5.91 -26.68
CA GLU A 501 -10.62 4.75 -26.94
C GLU A 501 -10.98 3.57 -26.04
N HIS A 502 -11.18 3.82 -24.74
CA HIS A 502 -11.60 2.77 -23.80
C HIS A 502 -12.99 2.22 -24.13
N CYS A 503 -13.94 3.08 -24.53
CA CYS A 503 -15.25 2.64 -25.01
C CYS A 503 -15.13 1.71 -26.23
N LEU A 504 -14.30 2.05 -27.21
CA LEU A 504 -14.03 1.22 -28.38
C LEU A 504 -13.39 -0.12 -28.02
N GLN A 505 -12.47 -0.13 -27.07
CA GLN A 505 -11.87 -1.36 -26.55
C GLN A 505 -12.92 -2.28 -25.93
N LEU A 506 -13.77 -1.76 -25.04
CA LEU A 506 -14.86 -2.51 -24.41
C LEU A 506 -15.85 -3.05 -25.46
N CYS A 507 -16.18 -2.27 -26.49
CA CYS A 507 -17.02 -2.72 -27.59
C CYS A 507 -16.38 -3.88 -28.36
N THR A 508 -15.08 -3.84 -28.58
CA THR A 508 -14.33 -4.89 -29.29
C THR A 508 -14.29 -6.18 -28.46
N GLU A 509 -13.99 -6.07 -27.18
CA GLU A 509 -13.99 -7.21 -26.23
C GLU A 509 -15.37 -7.87 -26.14
N ALA A 510 -16.44 -7.07 -26.06
CA ALA A 510 -17.80 -7.57 -26.01
C ALA A 510 -18.24 -8.28 -27.32
N LYS A 511 -17.81 -7.77 -28.48
CA LYS A 511 -18.04 -8.42 -29.79
C LYS A 511 -17.31 -9.77 -29.87
N THR A 512 -16.07 -9.84 -29.42
CA THR A 512 -15.25 -11.07 -29.41
C THR A 512 -15.82 -12.12 -28.47
N SER A 513 -16.26 -11.73 -27.27
CA SER A 513 -16.86 -12.65 -26.30
C SER A 513 -18.21 -13.21 -26.76
N ASN A 514 -19.00 -12.45 -27.53
CA ASN A 514 -20.24 -12.93 -28.13
C ASN A 514 -20.02 -13.87 -29.32
N SER A 515 -18.94 -13.71 -30.08
CA SER A 515 -18.61 -14.63 -31.20
C SER A 515 -18.25 -16.03 -30.69
N LEU A 516 -17.61 -16.12 -29.53
CA LEU A 516 -17.28 -17.40 -28.89
C LEU A 516 -18.49 -18.18 -28.35
N LEU A 517 -19.62 -17.52 -28.12
CA LEU A 517 -20.86 -18.17 -27.67
C LEU A 517 -21.76 -18.65 -28.82
N VAL A 518 -21.51 -18.19 -30.05
CA VAL A 518 -22.30 -18.59 -31.24
C VAL A 518 -21.67 -19.80 -31.94
N ASP A 519 -20.37 -20.03 -31.78
CA ASP A 519 -19.66 -21.19 -32.39
C ASP A 519 -19.69 -22.47 -31.53
N GLY A 520 -20.39 -22.47 -30.40
CA GLY A 520 -20.48 -23.57 -29.42
C GLY A 520 -21.76 -24.43 -29.49
N THR A 521 -22.57 -24.33 -30.53
CA THR A 521 -23.77 -25.18 -30.71
C THR A 521 -23.79 -25.81 -32.10
N VAL A 522 -23.12 -26.95 -32.22
CA VAL A 522 -23.54 -28.09 -33.05
C VAL A 522 -23.33 -29.36 -32.23
#